data_c22b5c544f4261fe2ea15c5b00d1e30c
#
_entry.id   c22b5c544f4261fe2ea15c5b00d1e30c
#
_cell.length_a   1.000
_cell.length_b   1.000
_cell.length_c   1.000
_cell.angle_alpha   90.00
_cell.angle_beta   90.00
_cell.angle_gamma   90.00
#
_symmetry.space_group_name_H-M   'P 1'
#
loop_
_entity.id
_entity.type
_entity.pdbx_description
1 polymer ?
#
loop_
_entity_poly.entity_id
_entity_poly.type
_entity_poly.pdbx_seq_one_letter_code
_entity_poly.pdbx_strand_id
1 'polypeptide(L)'
;MIDWTKMRVFDLHSHWGTEKGYRLRTDAEKAQQPQVWKSAASYVTEQEMAEYFRKHRAKTILDLGFTKSLRIEKVREFHDYALETQRKYRDVIFGNWMNIDPRSGSAGVAEVERCLAANSGFIGFIVSGGSVGVPASDPAFDPFYGFCQEAGIPALILVGFTGTGAGLPGGSGVRLDHCHPRHVDDVAARYPDLKIIAGRPAWPWQDEMIAVLLHKPNVWYELHGWSPRFYTESLKKEISRRLKDRVMFGADYPLFTYERLFADWDAEDYSQEILEKVFYKNAEAFFASIKF
;
A
#
# COMPACT_ATOMS: atom_id res chain seq x y z
N MET A 1 20.46 -18.90 7.61
CA MET A 1 18.99 -19.00 7.81
C MET A 1 18.59 -17.88 8.77
N ILE A 2 17.66 -17.05 8.35
CA ILE A 2 17.20 -15.88 9.13
C ILE A 2 16.33 -16.36 10.29
N ASP A 3 16.56 -15.78 11.46
CA ASP A 3 15.66 -15.98 12.61
C ASP A 3 14.48 -14.99 12.52
N TRP A 4 13.45 -15.39 11.81
CA TRP A 4 12.24 -14.60 11.60
C TRP A 4 11.48 -14.26 12.89
N THR A 5 11.71 -14.99 13.98
CA THR A 5 11.09 -14.68 15.27
C THR A 5 11.67 -13.41 15.92
N LYS A 6 12.87 -13.00 15.47
CA LYS A 6 13.56 -11.79 15.91
C LYS A 6 13.47 -10.65 14.92
N MET A 7 13.08 -10.93 13.66
CA MET A 7 12.94 -9.90 12.63
C MET A 7 11.85 -8.92 13.03
N ARG A 8 12.17 -7.64 12.96
CA ARG A 8 11.14 -6.58 13.03
C ARG A 8 10.51 -6.44 11.66
N VAL A 9 9.24 -6.04 11.64
CA VAL A 9 8.51 -5.79 10.40
C VAL A 9 7.93 -4.39 10.44
N PHE A 10 8.15 -3.61 9.39
CA PHE A 10 7.41 -2.40 9.11
C PHE A 10 6.65 -2.62 7.80
N ASP A 11 5.40 -3.00 7.94
CA ASP A 11 4.50 -3.34 6.84
C ASP A 11 3.82 -2.08 6.33
N LEU A 12 4.17 -1.66 5.11
CA LEU A 12 3.65 -0.42 4.54
C LEU A 12 2.27 -0.54 3.94
N HIS A 13 1.82 -1.75 3.64
CA HIS A 13 0.50 -1.94 3.07
C HIS A 13 -0.10 -3.28 3.46
N SER A 14 -1.11 -3.19 4.27
CA SER A 14 -2.04 -4.27 4.58
C SER A 14 -3.46 -3.73 4.68
N HIS A 15 -4.44 -4.60 4.53
CA HIS A 15 -5.83 -4.24 4.74
C HIS A 15 -6.28 -4.55 6.16
N TRP A 16 -7.39 -3.97 6.55
CA TRP A 16 -8.05 -4.33 7.78
C TRP A 16 -8.55 -5.79 7.68
N GLY A 17 -8.17 -6.63 8.64
CA GLY A 17 -8.67 -8.02 8.71
C GLY A 17 -10.01 -8.15 9.41
N THR A 18 -10.77 -7.07 9.56
CA THR A 18 -12.01 -7.02 10.33
C THR A 18 -13.21 -6.83 9.41
N GLU A 19 -14.40 -7.31 9.82
CA GLU A 19 -15.61 -7.17 9.03
C GLU A 19 -15.98 -5.71 8.75
N LYS A 20 -15.73 -4.82 9.70
CA LYS A 20 -16.01 -3.40 9.55
C LYS A 20 -14.98 -2.70 8.67
N GLY A 21 -13.71 -3.05 8.80
CA GLY A 21 -12.61 -2.38 8.11
C GLY A 21 -12.29 -2.95 6.72
N TYR A 22 -12.81 -4.11 6.37
CA TYR A 22 -12.63 -4.76 5.07
C TYR A 22 -13.97 -5.09 4.41
N ARG A 23 -14.83 -4.10 4.34
CA ARG A 23 -16.12 -4.22 3.66
C ARG A 23 -15.90 -4.24 2.16
N LEU A 24 -15.69 -5.40 1.65
CA LEU A 24 -15.49 -5.52 0.24
C LEU A 24 -16.56 -6.34 -0.41
N ARG A 25 -17.20 -5.85 -1.40
CA ARG A 25 -17.49 -6.68 -2.56
C ARG A 25 -18.88 -7.23 -2.58
N THR A 26 -19.40 -7.22 -3.76
CA THR A 26 -20.57 -7.99 -4.17
C THR A 26 -20.36 -9.46 -3.80
N ASP A 27 -21.44 -10.19 -3.60
CA ASP A 27 -21.35 -11.63 -3.31
C ASP A 27 -20.66 -12.40 -4.45
N ALA A 28 -20.75 -11.91 -5.68
CA ALA A 28 -20.03 -12.46 -6.84
C ALA A 28 -18.51 -12.34 -6.69
N GLU A 29 -18.00 -11.18 -6.23
CA GLU A 29 -16.56 -10.99 -5.97
C GLU A 29 -16.07 -11.85 -4.80
N LYS A 30 -16.88 -11.99 -3.73
CA LYS A 30 -16.55 -12.87 -2.59
C LYS A 30 -16.44 -14.32 -3.03
N ALA A 31 -17.40 -14.81 -3.83
CA ALA A 31 -17.41 -16.18 -4.34
C ALA A 31 -16.23 -16.47 -5.29
N GLN A 32 -15.77 -15.46 -6.02
CA GLN A 32 -14.72 -15.61 -7.02
C GLN A 32 -13.31 -15.51 -6.42
N GLN A 33 -13.13 -14.77 -5.34
CA GLN A 33 -11.82 -14.58 -4.72
C GLN A 33 -11.08 -15.89 -4.43
N PRO A 34 -11.69 -16.93 -3.82
CA PRO A 34 -11.03 -18.21 -3.62
C PRO A 34 -10.66 -18.94 -4.91
N GLN A 35 -11.43 -18.74 -5.97
CA GLN A 35 -11.19 -19.40 -7.27
C GLN A 35 -9.98 -18.77 -7.99
N VAL A 36 -9.88 -17.43 -8.00
CA VAL A 36 -8.82 -16.69 -8.68
C VAL A 36 -7.52 -16.66 -7.86
N TRP A 37 -7.62 -16.39 -6.57
CA TRP A 37 -6.46 -16.15 -5.70
C TRP A 37 -6.04 -17.36 -4.87
N LYS A 38 -6.85 -18.42 -4.87
CA LYS A 38 -6.67 -19.58 -3.99
C LYS A 38 -6.63 -19.24 -2.49
N SER A 39 -7.11 -18.06 -2.16
CA SER A 39 -7.24 -17.56 -0.79
C SER A 39 -8.46 -16.64 -0.67
N ALA A 40 -9.06 -16.58 0.52
CA ALA A 40 -10.11 -15.64 0.85
C ALA A 40 -9.73 -14.91 2.14
N ALA A 41 -10.07 -13.63 2.23
CA ALA A 41 -9.94 -12.91 3.48
C ALA A 41 -10.88 -13.54 4.52
N SER A 42 -10.32 -13.87 5.67
CA SER A 42 -11.10 -14.24 6.86
C SER A 42 -11.19 -13.02 7.78
N TYR A 43 -12.34 -12.86 8.44
CA TYR A 43 -12.50 -11.78 9.39
C TYR A 43 -12.10 -12.23 10.79
N VAL A 44 -11.45 -11.32 11.49
CA VAL A 44 -11.10 -11.41 12.91
C VAL A 44 -11.56 -10.14 13.63
N THR A 45 -11.49 -10.12 14.94
CA THR A 45 -11.70 -8.90 15.72
C THR A 45 -10.49 -7.97 15.60
N GLU A 46 -10.67 -6.68 15.91
CA GLU A 46 -9.57 -5.71 15.97
C GLU A 46 -8.49 -6.13 16.99
N GLN A 47 -8.90 -6.79 18.07
CA GLN A 47 -7.96 -7.30 19.07
C GLN A 47 -7.12 -8.46 18.51
N GLU A 48 -7.76 -9.46 17.91
CA GLU A 48 -7.05 -10.61 17.31
C GLU A 48 -6.10 -10.16 16.20
N MET A 49 -6.52 -9.19 15.36
CA MET A 49 -5.65 -8.60 14.36
C MET A 49 -4.42 -7.92 15.00
N ALA A 50 -4.61 -7.12 16.03
CA ALA A 50 -3.50 -6.47 16.72
C ALA A 50 -2.57 -7.48 17.41
N GLU A 51 -3.11 -8.55 18.00
CA GLU A 51 -2.32 -9.64 18.59
C GLU A 51 -1.51 -10.39 17.53
N TYR A 52 -2.08 -10.60 16.35
CA TYR A 52 -1.36 -11.18 15.22
C TYR A 52 -0.17 -10.30 14.80
N PHE A 53 -0.33 -9.00 14.68
CA PHE A 53 0.77 -8.07 14.38
C PHE A 53 1.83 -8.06 15.48
N ARG A 54 1.45 -8.09 16.77
CA ARG A 54 2.40 -8.18 17.89
C ARG A 54 3.23 -9.46 17.85
N LYS A 55 2.57 -10.60 17.60
CA LYS A 55 3.23 -11.90 17.46
C LYS A 55 4.38 -11.84 16.44
N HIS A 56 4.17 -11.10 15.35
CA HIS A 56 5.15 -10.95 14.28
C HIS A 56 6.05 -9.71 14.40
N ARG A 57 6.00 -9.00 15.54
CA ARG A 57 6.78 -7.77 15.77
C ARG A 57 6.57 -6.73 14.66
N ALA A 58 5.35 -6.70 14.12
CA ALA A 58 4.99 -5.83 13.01
C ALA A 58 4.41 -4.50 13.47
N LYS A 59 4.87 -3.42 12.85
CA LYS A 59 4.18 -2.14 12.76
C LYS A 59 3.57 -2.04 11.37
N THR A 60 2.28 -1.84 11.30
CA THR A 60 1.54 -1.96 10.05
C THR A 60 0.83 -0.67 9.69
N ILE A 61 0.83 -0.32 8.41
CA ILE A 61 -0.01 0.75 7.86
C ILE A 61 -1.17 0.08 7.12
N LEU A 62 -2.39 0.47 7.47
CA LEU A 62 -3.60 -0.18 6.98
C LEU A 62 -4.30 0.66 5.92
N ASP A 63 -4.91 0.01 4.93
CA ASP A 63 -5.72 0.61 3.88
C ASP A 63 -7.19 0.20 4.03
N LEU A 64 -8.06 1.20 4.08
CA LEU A 64 -9.51 1.05 3.95
C LEU A 64 -9.90 1.04 2.46
N GLY A 65 -9.39 0.10 1.69
CA GLY A 65 -9.43 0.07 0.23
C GLY A 65 -10.79 0.28 -0.44
N PHE A 66 -11.89 0.07 0.27
CA PHE A 66 -13.25 0.25 -0.24
C PHE A 66 -13.74 1.71 -0.15
N THR A 67 -13.12 2.56 0.65
CA THR A 67 -13.60 3.95 0.87
C THR A 67 -13.58 4.80 -0.40
N LYS A 68 -12.68 4.51 -1.35
CA LYS A 68 -12.65 5.13 -2.68
C LYS A 68 -13.94 4.98 -3.52
N SER A 69 -14.81 4.07 -3.14
CA SER A 69 -16.08 3.82 -3.83
C SER A 69 -17.28 4.41 -3.09
N LEU A 70 -17.04 5.13 -2.00
CA LEU A 70 -18.07 5.68 -1.15
C LEU A 70 -18.20 7.21 -1.33
N ARG A 71 -19.41 7.71 -1.03
CA ARG A 71 -19.61 9.16 -0.88
C ARG A 71 -18.85 9.67 0.35
N ILE A 72 -18.39 10.90 0.29
CA ILE A 72 -17.49 11.48 1.27
C ILE A 72 -18.03 11.43 2.72
N GLU A 73 -19.33 11.55 2.91
CA GLU A 73 -19.95 11.46 4.22
C GLU A 73 -19.77 10.06 4.85
N LYS A 74 -19.80 9.02 4.01
CA LYS A 74 -19.55 7.65 4.45
C LYS A 74 -18.07 7.37 4.64
N VAL A 75 -17.22 7.95 3.84
CA VAL A 75 -15.76 7.88 4.02
C VAL A 75 -15.37 8.35 5.41
N ARG A 76 -15.95 9.48 5.89
CA ARG A 76 -15.69 10.02 7.23
C ARG A 76 -15.97 9.02 8.35
N GLU A 77 -17.10 8.30 8.27
CA GLU A 77 -17.46 7.28 9.28
C GLU A 77 -16.39 6.18 9.41
N PHE A 78 -15.80 5.77 8.27
CA PHE A 78 -14.74 4.75 8.25
C PHE A 78 -13.39 5.31 8.64
N HIS A 79 -13.08 6.54 8.27
CA HIS A 79 -11.89 7.22 8.76
C HIS A 79 -11.93 7.38 10.28
N ASP A 80 -13.07 7.78 10.85
CA ASP A 80 -13.23 7.90 12.30
C ASP A 80 -13.06 6.54 13.01
N TYR A 81 -13.60 5.46 12.44
CA TYR A 81 -13.36 4.11 12.94
C TYR A 81 -11.86 3.73 12.88
N ALA A 82 -11.20 4.02 11.78
CA ALA A 82 -9.77 3.72 11.63
C ALA A 82 -8.92 4.50 12.65
N LEU A 83 -9.24 5.78 12.88
CA LEU A 83 -8.59 6.62 13.87
C LEU A 83 -8.77 6.10 15.29
N GLU A 84 -10.00 5.75 15.67
CA GLU A 84 -10.31 5.21 16.99
C GLU A 84 -9.54 3.90 17.24
N THR A 85 -9.58 3.00 16.27
CA THR A 85 -8.90 1.70 16.39
C THR A 85 -7.38 1.86 16.41
N GLN A 86 -6.82 2.74 15.58
CA GLN A 86 -5.39 3.03 15.57
C GLN A 86 -4.93 3.58 16.94
N ARG A 87 -5.69 4.50 17.55
CA ARG A 87 -5.35 5.03 18.89
C ARG A 87 -5.30 3.93 19.96
N LYS A 88 -6.20 2.95 19.87
CA LYS A 88 -6.26 1.80 20.79
C LYS A 88 -5.08 0.84 20.60
N TYR A 89 -4.62 0.66 19.36
CA TYR A 89 -3.59 -0.32 19.00
C TYR A 89 -2.35 0.33 18.34
N ARG A 90 -2.00 1.56 18.76
CA ARG A 90 -0.88 2.35 18.20
C ARG A 90 0.50 1.72 18.34
N ASP A 91 0.61 0.69 19.18
CA ASP A 91 1.83 -0.10 19.33
C ASP A 91 2.13 -0.95 18.09
N VAL A 92 1.10 -1.35 17.33
CA VAL A 92 1.20 -2.18 16.13
C VAL A 92 0.57 -1.55 14.88
N ILE A 93 -0.44 -0.69 15.00
CA ILE A 93 -0.98 0.08 13.88
C ILE A 93 -0.24 1.43 13.86
N PHE A 94 0.76 1.54 12.99
CA PHE A 94 1.54 2.78 12.82
C PHE A 94 0.68 3.89 12.25
N GLY A 95 -0.18 3.56 11.28
CA GLY A 95 -1.08 4.52 10.67
C GLY A 95 -2.01 3.91 9.64
N ASN A 96 -2.73 4.78 8.95
CA ASN A 96 -3.64 4.40 7.88
C ASN A 96 -3.37 5.22 6.61
N TRP A 97 -3.59 4.61 5.44
CA TRP A 97 -3.69 5.30 4.17
C TRP A 97 -5.09 5.88 3.98
N MET A 98 -5.18 7.12 3.53
CA MET A 98 -6.44 7.71 3.09
C MET A 98 -6.73 7.29 1.65
N ASN A 99 -7.88 6.65 1.43
CA ASN A 99 -8.31 6.18 0.12
C ASN A 99 -9.65 6.83 -0.24
N ILE A 100 -9.64 7.83 -1.10
CA ILE A 100 -10.79 8.68 -1.44
C ILE A 100 -10.93 8.74 -2.96
N ASP A 101 -12.18 8.78 -3.46
CA ASP A 101 -12.43 9.01 -4.88
C ASP A 101 -11.91 10.41 -5.28
N PRO A 102 -10.98 10.52 -6.24
CA PRO A 102 -10.41 11.81 -6.63
C PRO A 102 -11.47 12.78 -7.19
N ARG A 103 -12.59 12.26 -7.71
CA ARG A 103 -13.70 13.07 -8.20
C ARG A 103 -14.48 13.79 -7.11
N SER A 104 -14.23 13.48 -5.84
CA SER A 104 -14.77 14.25 -4.70
C SER A 104 -14.18 15.66 -4.60
N GLY A 105 -13.09 15.95 -5.32
CA GLY A 105 -12.50 17.29 -5.43
C GLY A 105 -12.19 17.91 -4.06
N SER A 106 -12.59 19.17 -3.88
CA SER A 106 -12.33 19.93 -2.64
C SER A 106 -12.91 19.26 -1.37
N ALA A 107 -14.03 18.55 -1.48
CA ALA A 107 -14.61 17.84 -0.33
C ALA A 107 -13.72 16.67 0.11
N GLY A 108 -13.07 15.99 -0.84
CA GLY A 108 -12.08 14.95 -0.57
C GLY A 108 -10.81 15.50 0.07
N VAL A 109 -10.28 16.61 -0.46
CA VAL A 109 -9.10 17.30 0.11
C VAL A 109 -9.40 17.76 1.54
N ALA A 110 -10.56 18.37 1.79
CA ALA A 110 -10.97 18.78 3.14
C ALA A 110 -11.06 17.60 4.12
N GLU A 111 -11.41 16.41 3.65
CA GLU A 111 -11.38 15.19 4.47
C GLU A 111 -9.95 14.73 4.78
N VAL A 112 -9.02 14.84 3.81
CA VAL A 112 -7.59 14.58 4.04
C VAL A 112 -7.05 15.54 5.11
N GLU A 113 -7.34 16.83 4.97
CA GLU A 113 -6.95 17.86 5.94
C GLU A 113 -7.52 17.59 7.34
N ARG A 114 -8.81 17.25 7.42
CA ARG A 114 -9.46 16.87 8.69
C ARG A 114 -8.76 15.70 9.38
N CYS A 115 -8.43 14.68 8.61
CA CYS A 115 -7.75 13.49 9.13
C CYS A 115 -6.36 13.81 9.67
N LEU A 116 -5.61 14.68 9.01
CA LEU A 116 -4.28 15.09 9.46
C LEU A 116 -4.34 16.02 10.69
N ALA A 117 -5.25 16.99 10.67
CA ALA A 117 -5.43 17.95 11.79
C ALA A 117 -5.81 17.26 13.10
N ALA A 118 -6.46 16.09 13.04
CA ALA A 118 -6.78 15.29 14.21
C ALA A 118 -5.55 14.64 14.88
N ASN A 119 -4.34 14.89 14.39
CA ASN A 119 -3.04 14.32 14.84
C ASN A 119 -3.13 12.78 14.98
N SER A 120 -3.33 12.10 13.85
CA SER A 120 -4.37 11.15 13.96
C SER A 120 -4.00 9.75 13.55
N GLY A 121 -2.84 9.46 13.05
CA GLY A 121 -2.57 8.11 12.55
C GLY A 121 -3.05 7.86 11.12
N PHE A 122 -3.38 8.90 10.36
CA PHE A 122 -3.29 8.86 8.89
C PHE A 122 -1.93 9.41 8.48
N ILE A 123 -1.26 8.71 7.56
CA ILE A 123 0.14 8.97 7.23
C ILE A 123 0.36 9.41 5.78
N GLY A 124 -0.64 9.34 4.95
CA GLY A 124 -0.56 9.69 3.54
C GLY A 124 -1.81 9.30 2.75
N PHE A 125 -1.77 9.58 1.47
CA PHE A 125 -2.86 9.33 0.52
C PHE A 125 -2.52 8.17 -0.41
N ILE A 126 -3.47 7.23 -0.61
CA ILE A 126 -3.27 6.11 -1.53
C ILE A 126 -4.05 6.29 -2.82
N VAL A 127 -3.41 6.03 -3.94
CA VAL A 127 -3.96 6.15 -5.30
C VAL A 127 -4.12 4.78 -5.92
N SER A 128 -5.37 4.39 -6.18
CA SER A 128 -5.74 3.11 -6.78
C SER A 128 -6.33 3.32 -8.18
N GLY A 129 -5.55 3.84 -9.13
CA GLY A 129 -6.02 4.28 -10.45
C GLY A 129 -6.88 3.25 -11.18
N GLY A 130 -6.46 1.99 -11.23
CA GLY A 130 -7.24 0.91 -11.84
C GLY A 130 -8.61 0.70 -11.19
N SER A 131 -8.70 0.85 -9.87
CA SER A 131 -9.95 0.62 -9.13
C SER A 131 -10.93 1.80 -9.21
N VAL A 132 -10.43 3.04 -9.30
CA VAL A 132 -11.28 4.23 -9.44
C VAL A 132 -11.58 4.58 -10.90
N GLY A 133 -10.95 3.88 -11.84
CA GLY A 133 -11.22 4.02 -13.28
C GLY A 133 -10.53 5.20 -13.97
N VAL A 134 -9.55 5.84 -13.30
CA VAL A 134 -8.72 6.90 -13.88
C VAL A 134 -7.25 6.66 -13.50
N PRO A 135 -6.28 6.94 -14.38
CA PRO A 135 -4.87 6.73 -14.08
C PRO A 135 -4.38 7.68 -12.98
N ALA A 136 -3.29 7.30 -12.30
CA ALA A 136 -2.71 8.13 -11.23
C ALA A 136 -2.29 9.53 -11.71
N SER A 137 -1.97 9.70 -13.00
CA SER A 137 -1.62 10.99 -13.61
C SER A 137 -2.82 11.86 -14.01
N ASP A 138 -4.06 11.38 -13.79
CA ASP A 138 -5.26 12.15 -14.11
C ASP A 138 -5.35 13.43 -13.28
N PRO A 139 -5.73 14.58 -13.87
CA PRO A 139 -5.84 15.84 -13.16
C PRO A 139 -6.80 15.83 -11.95
N ALA A 140 -7.72 14.88 -11.87
CA ALA A 140 -8.58 14.70 -10.70
C ALA A 140 -7.79 14.45 -9.41
N PHE A 141 -6.58 13.89 -9.50
CA PHE A 141 -5.69 13.68 -8.35
C PHE A 141 -4.82 14.90 -8.00
N ASP A 142 -4.70 15.89 -8.87
CA ASP A 142 -3.81 17.04 -8.66
C ASP A 142 -4.07 17.79 -7.34
N PRO A 143 -5.32 18.02 -6.90
CA PRO A 143 -5.56 18.68 -5.60
C PRO A 143 -5.03 17.84 -4.41
N PHE A 144 -5.05 16.52 -4.51
CA PHE A 144 -4.55 15.63 -3.46
C PHE A 144 -3.02 15.59 -3.46
N TYR A 145 -2.38 15.54 -4.63
CA TYR A 145 -0.91 15.59 -4.72
C TYR A 145 -0.36 16.93 -4.23
N GLY A 146 -0.98 18.02 -4.63
CA GLY A 146 -0.62 19.37 -4.16
C GLY A 146 -0.70 19.46 -2.64
N PHE A 147 -1.81 19.01 -2.05
CA PHE A 147 -1.98 18.98 -0.61
C PHE A 147 -0.93 18.07 0.09
N CYS A 148 -0.71 16.86 -0.42
CA CYS A 148 0.29 15.95 0.15
C CYS A 148 1.71 16.54 0.11
N GLN A 149 2.07 17.19 -0.98
CA GLN A 149 3.36 17.87 -1.12
C GLN A 149 3.50 19.03 -0.11
N GLU A 150 2.50 19.89 0.02
CA GLU A 150 2.49 21.02 0.96
C GLU A 150 2.52 20.56 2.42
N ALA A 151 1.75 19.50 2.75
CA ALA A 151 1.70 18.92 4.09
C ALA A 151 2.93 18.05 4.40
N GLY A 152 3.76 17.74 3.42
CA GLY A 152 4.95 16.90 3.57
C GLY A 152 4.66 15.42 3.82
N ILE A 153 3.45 14.94 3.48
CA ILE A 153 3.04 13.54 3.62
C ILE A 153 3.17 12.79 2.29
N PRO A 154 3.38 11.45 2.31
CA PRO A 154 3.58 10.68 1.09
C PRO A 154 2.28 10.37 0.34
N ALA A 155 2.42 10.14 -0.97
CA ALA A 155 1.42 9.47 -1.78
C ALA A 155 1.89 8.03 -2.11
N LEU A 156 1.04 7.02 -1.84
CA LEU A 156 1.25 5.65 -2.28
C LEU A 156 0.46 5.43 -3.58
N ILE A 157 1.15 5.18 -4.70
CA ILE A 157 0.54 4.95 -6.01
C ILE A 157 0.64 3.48 -6.37
N LEU A 158 -0.50 2.81 -6.51
CA LEU A 158 -0.56 1.39 -6.85
C LEU A 158 -0.27 1.17 -8.33
N VAL A 159 0.72 0.33 -8.62
CA VAL A 159 1.19 0.01 -9.98
C VAL A 159 1.05 -1.48 -10.30
N GLY A 160 1.09 -1.80 -11.60
CA GLY A 160 1.04 -3.17 -12.08
C GLY A 160 -0.33 -3.84 -11.98
N PHE A 161 -0.33 -5.16 -12.10
CA PHE A 161 -1.53 -5.96 -12.05
C PHE A 161 -2.30 -5.76 -10.73
N THR A 162 -3.61 -5.57 -10.85
CA THR A 162 -4.51 -5.42 -9.70
C THR A 162 -5.44 -6.61 -9.54
N GLY A 163 -5.72 -6.99 -8.29
CA GLY A 163 -6.73 -7.98 -7.95
C GLY A 163 -8.16 -7.51 -8.19
N THR A 164 -8.39 -6.20 -8.27
CA THR A 164 -9.72 -5.65 -8.52
C THR A 164 -10.23 -6.09 -9.88
N GLY A 165 -11.39 -6.75 -9.91
CA GLY A 165 -12.03 -7.24 -11.12
C GLY A 165 -11.37 -8.46 -11.77
N ALA A 166 -10.22 -8.93 -11.31
CA ALA A 166 -9.53 -10.05 -11.90
C ALA A 166 -10.40 -11.33 -11.90
N GLY A 167 -10.45 -12.01 -13.05
CA GLY A 167 -11.28 -13.20 -13.26
C GLY A 167 -12.78 -12.94 -13.51
N LEU A 168 -13.26 -11.70 -13.37
CA LEU A 168 -14.61 -11.31 -13.74
C LEU A 168 -14.70 -10.95 -15.24
N PRO A 169 -15.88 -11.08 -15.87
CA PRO A 169 -16.07 -10.69 -17.27
C PRO A 169 -15.61 -9.25 -17.50
N GLY A 170 -14.74 -9.04 -18.49
CA GLY A 170 -14.18 -7.73 -18.81
C GLY A 170 -13.38 -7.08 -17.66
N GLY A 171 -12.94 -7.89 -16.66
CA GLY A 171 -12.24 -7.36 -15.48
C GLY A 171 -13.09 -6.37 -14.67
N SER A 172 -14.43 -6.47 -14.71
CA SER A 172 -15.35 -5.47 -14.13
C SER A 172 -15.08 -4.03 -14.62
N GLY A 173 -14.60 -3.86 -15.86
CA GLY A 173 -14.28 -2.56 -16.43
C GLY A 173 -12.92 -1.98 -16.00
N VAL A 174 -12.14 -2.69 -15.21
CA VAL A 174 -10.79 -2.25 -14.80
C VAL A 174 -9.85 -2.27 -16.01
N ARG A 175 -9.17 -1.15 -16.24
CA ARG A 175 -8.14 -1.01 -17.28
C ARG A 175 -6.76 -1.07 -16.62
N LEU A 176 -5.99 -2.12 -16.97
CA LEU A 176 -4.64 -2.31 -16.41
C LEU A 176 -3.69 -1.15 -16.74
N ASP A 177 -3.90 -0.50 -17.89
CA ASP A 177 -3.15 0.68 -18.28
C ASP A 177 -3.15 1.80 -17.22
N HIS A 178 -4.23 1.94 -16.44
CA HIS A 178 -4.31 2.91 -15.35
C HIS A 178 -3.33 2.62 -14.19
N CYS A 179 -2.72 1.43 -14.17
CA CYS A 179 -1.71 1.02 -13.19
C CYS A 179 -0.30 0.98 -13.79
N HIS A 180 -0.08 1.56 -14.97
CA HIS A 180 1.22 1.54 -15.63
C HIS A 180 2.23 2.45 -14.91
N PRO A 181 3.51 2.06 -14.74
CA PRO A 181 4.56 2.88 -14.09
C PRO A 181 4.75 4.28 -14.68
N ARG A 182 4.43 4.48 -15.97
CA ARG A 182 4.49 5.82 -16.61
C ARG A 182 3.71 6.89 -15.85
N HIS A 183 2.62 6.50 -15.17
CA HIS A 183 1.83 7.44 -14.39
C HIS A 183 2.55 7.89 -13.11
N VAL A 184 3.39 7.02 -12.53
CA VAL A 184 4.29 7.40 -11.43
C VAL A 184 5.36 8.35 -11.93
N ASP A 185 5.96 8.08 -13.09
CA ASP A 185 6.96 8.95 -13.71
C ASP A 185 6.41 10.38 -13.95
N ASP A 186 5.19 10.47 -14.50
CA ASP A 186 4.51 11.73 -14.77
C ASP A 186 4.21 12.51 -13.48
N VAL A 187 3.63 11.86 -12.47
CA VAL A 187 3.35 12.50 -11.17
C VAL A 187 4.64 12.95 -10.49
N ALA A 188 5.68 12.12 -10.48
CA ALA A 188 6.96 12.45 -9.89
C ALA A 188 7.66 13.64 -10.56
N ALA A 189 7.45 13.81 -11.87
CA ALA A 189 7.98 14.95 -12.62
C ALA A 189 7.20 16.24 -12.34
N ARG A 190 5.86 16.16 -12.19
CA ARG A 190 5.01 17.33 -11.89
C ARG A 190 5.09 17.81 -10.44
N TYR A 191 5.36 16.87 -9.51
CA TYR A 191 5.44 17.12 -8.07
C TYR A 191 6.81 16.68 -7.53
N PRO A 192 7.89 17.43 -7.78
CA PRO A 192 9.26 17.00 -7.47
C PRO A 192 9.55 16.90 -5.97
N ASP A 193 8.82 17.62 -5.13
CA ASP A 193 8.98 17.60 -3.67
C ASP A 193 8.03 16.60 -2.99
N LEU A 194 7.07 16.02 -3.73
CA LEU A 194 6.20 14.97 -3.22
C LEU A 194 6.99 13.67 -3.03
N LYS A 195 6.92 13.10 -1.84
CA LYS A 195 7.41 11.74 -1.60
C LYS A 195 6.41 10.72 -2.12
N ILE A 196 6.80 9.95 -3.11
CA ILE A 196 5.95 8.95 -3.75
C ILE A 196 6.45 7.55 -3.39
N ILE A 197 5.54 6.67 -3.01
CA ILE A 197 5.79 5.25 -2.89
C ILE A 197 5.03 4.56 -4.02
N ALA A 198 5.72 3.86 -4.92
CA ALA A 198 5.07 2.98 -5.87
C ALA A 198 4.76 1.65 -5.16
N GLY A 199 3.51 1.25 -5.13
CA GLY A 199 3.06 0.03 -4.45
C GLY A 199 2.83 -1.12 -5.41
N ARG A 200 3.18 -2.34 -5.00
CA ARG A 200 3.25 -3.60 -5.75
C ARG A 200 4.47 -3.70 -6.67
N PRO A 201 4.92 -4.93 -7.02
CA PRO A 201 6.09 -5.13 -7.86
C PRO A 201 5.89 -4.79 -9.35
N ALA A 202 4.87 -4.03 -9.71
CA ALA A 202 4.55 -3.53 -11.05
C ALA A 202 4.46 -4.59 -12.17
N TRP A 203 4.23 -5.88 -11.83
CA TRP A 203 4.08 -6.88 -12.88
C TRP A 203 2.97 -6.51 -13.89
N PRO A 204 3.18 -6.61 -15.22
CA PRO A 204 4.38 -7.14 -15.91
C PRO A 204 5.46 -6.09 -16.21
N TRP A 205 5.33 -4.83 -15.78
CA TRP A 205 6.20 -3.69 -16.09
C TRP A 205 7.30 -3.44 -15.04
N GLN A 206 7.87 -4.51 -14.45
CA GLN A 206 8.87 -4.38 -13.38
C GLN A 206 10.12 -3.62 -13.82
N ASP A 207 10.61 -3.87 -15.03
CA ASP A 207 11.82 -3.20 -15.55
C ASP A 207 11.57 -1.71 -15.83
N GLU A 208 10.38 -1.35 -16.27
CA GLU A 208 10.00 0.05 -16.45
C GLU A 208 9.89 0.76 -15.09
N MET A 209 9.34 0.09 -14.08
CA MET A 209 9.30 0.67 -12.72
C MET A 209 10.71 0.84 -12.15
N ILE A 210 11.64 -0.08 -12.39
CA ILE A 210 13.05 0.06 -12.02
C ILE A 210 13.65 1.32 -12.67
N ALA A 211 13.38 1.57 -13.95
CA ALA A 211 13.86 2.76 -14.64
C ALA A 211 13.33 4.05 -13.99
N VAL A 212 12.05 4.10 -13.64
CA VAL A 212 11.44 5.23 -12.92
C VAL A 212 12.14 5.45 -11.57
N LEU A 213 12.30 4.39 -10.77
CA LEU A 213 12.95 4.45 -9.46
C LEU A 213 14.40 4.96 -9.55
N LEU A 214 15.15 4.55 -10.56
CA LEU A 214 16.53 4.99 -10.76
C LEU A 214 16.62 6.44 -11.25
N HIS A 215 15.61 6.91 -11.97
CA HIS A 215 15.57 8.26 -12.53
C HIS A 215 14.99 9.30 -11.56
N LYS A 216 13.99 8.92 -10.73
CA LYS A 216 13.25 9.82 -9.84
C LYS A 216 13.71 9.66 -8.39
N PRO A 217 14.44 10.62 -7.81
CA PRO A 217 14.92 10.53 -6.42
C PRO A 217 13.78 10.61 -5.38
N ASN A 218 12.63 11.15 -5.75
CA ASN A 218 11.44 11.30 -4.92
C ASN A 218 10.48 10.09 -4.98
N VAL A 219 10.91 8.95 -5.56
CA VAL A 219 10.12 7.72 -5.66
C VAL A 219 10.77 6.57 -4.89
N TRP A 220 10.02 5.92 -4.01
CA TRP A 220 10.36 4.68 -3.30
C TRP A 220 9.50 3.54 -3.80
N TYR A 221 9.80 2.32 -3.37
CA TYR A 221 9.12 1.12 -3.85
C TYR A 221 8.66 0.23 -2.71
N GLU A 222 7.41 -0.18 -2.72
CA GLU A 222 6.81 -1.08 -1.75
C GLU A 222 6.24 -2.30 -2.49
N LEU A 223 6.47 -3.51 -1.96
CA LEU A 223 6.31 -4.76 -2.70
C LEU A 223 5.19 -5.67 -2.17
N HIS A 224 4.04 -5.09 -1.76
CA HIS A 224 2.90 -5.89 -1.28
C HIS A 224 2.22 -6.71 -2.38
N GLY A 225 1.45 -7.70 -1.95
CA GLY A 225 0.51 -8.46 -2.79
C GLY A 225 1.15 -9.52 -3.67
N TRP A 226 2.44 -9.74 -3.56
CA TRP A 226 3.18 -10.71 -4.37
C TRP A 226 4.26 -11.43 -3.55
N SER A 227 4.43 -12.72 -3.83
CA SER A 227 5.60 -13.46 -3.37
C SER A 227 6.83 -13.05 -4.19
N PRO A 228 8.02 -12.86 -3.57
CA PRO A 228 9.25 -12.50 -4.28
C PRO A 228 9.67 -13.52 -5.36
N ARG A 229 9.22 -14.76 -5.28
CA ARG A 229 9.46 -15.78 -6.32
C ARG A 229 8.94 -15.38 -7.72
N PHE A 230 8.01 -14.43 -7.79
CA PHE A 230 7.44 -13.92 -9.05
C PHE A 230 8.10 -12.61 -9.53
N TYR A 231 9.11 -12.11 -8.82
CA TYR A 231 9.84 -10.95 -9.27
C TYR A 231 10.76 -11.34 -10.43
N THR A 232 10.95 -10.41 -11.39
CA THR A 232 11.93 -10.59 -12.45
C THR A 232 13.35 -10.66 -11.88
N GLU A 233 14.27 -11.31 -12.59
CA GLU A 233 15.66 -11.39 -12.17
C GLU A 233 16.31 -9.99 -12.06
N SER A 234 15.88 -9.03 -12.91
CA SER A 234 16.29 -7.64 -12.82
C SER A 234 15.85 -7.00 -11.51
N LEU A 235 14.58 -7.18 -11.10
CA LEU A 235 14.09 -6.65 -9.83
C LEU A 235 14.81 -7.29 -8.63
N LYS A 236 14.94 -8.62 -8.62
CA LYS A 236 15.66 -9.34 -7.55
C LYS A 236 17.09 -8.82 -7.39
N LYS A 237 17.79 -8.61 -8.50
CA LYS A 237 19.14 -8.05 -8.50
C LYS A 237 19.18 -6.61 -7.96
N GLU A 238 18.25 -5.76 -8.37
CA GLU A 238 18.24 -4.35 -7.96
C GLU A 238 17.86 -4.14 -6.50
N ILE A 239 17.04 -5.02 -5.91
CA ILE A 239 16.73 -5.02 -4.46
C ILE A 239 18.01 -5.09 -3.62
N SER A 240 19.00 -5.87 -4.05
CA SER A 240 20.28 -5.99 -3.35
C SER A 240 21.35 -5.01 -3.79
N ARG A 241 21.10 -4.16 -4.80
CA ARG A 241 22.07 -3.24 -5.40
C ARG A 241 21.64 -1.78 -5.32
N ARG A 242 21.18 -1.22 -6.47
CA ARG A 242 20.89 0.21 -6.59
C ARG A 242 19.62 0.65 -5.85
N LEU A 243 18.69 -0.26 -5.64
CA LEU A 243 17.43 0.00 -4.94
C LEU A 243 17.44 -0.44 -3.46
N LYS A 244 18.56 -0.94 -2.94
CA LYS A 244 18.66 -1.52 -1.58
C LYS A 244 18.21 -0.60 -0.46
N ASP A 245 18.26 0.72 -0.66
CA ASP A 245 17.87 1.73 0.32
C ASP A 245 16.49 2.35 0.03
N ARG A 246 15.76 1.82 -0.95
CA ARG A 246 14.46 2.35 -1.37
C ARG A 246 13.34 1.32 -1.43
N VAL A 247 13.65 0.03 -1.36
CA VAL A 247 12.65 -1.03 -1.38
C VAL A 247 12.16 -1.30 0.04
N MET A 248 10.85 -1.37 0.20
CA MET A 248 10.16 -1.55 1.46
C MET A 248 9.17 -2.71 1.38
N PHE A 249 8.88 -3.31 2.52
CA PHE A 249 7.98 -4.46 2.64
C PHE A 249 6.53 -4.02 2.79
N GLY A 250 5.62 -4.80 2.19
CA GLY A 250 4.20 -4.80 2.46
C GLY A 250 3.65 -6.22 2.35
N ALA A 251 2.75 -6.60 3.24
CA ALA A 251 2.23 -7.95 3.29
C ALA A 251 0.97 -8.16 2.46
N ASP A 252 0.12 -7.15 2.34
CA ASP A 252 -1.25 -7.30 1.82
C ASP A 252 -2.13 -8.22 2.69
N TYR A 253 -1.89 -8.20 4.03
CA TYR A 253 -2.76 -8.90 4.98
C TYR A 253 -4.22 -8.41 4.83
N PRO A 254 -5.25 -9.23 4.96
CA PRO A 254 -5.23 -10.65 5.34
C PRO A 254 -5.10 -11.64 4.16
N LEU A 255 -4.80 -11.17 2.96
CA LEU A 255 -4.65 -12.04 1.77
C LEU A 255 -3.38 -12.89 1.84
N PHE A 256 -2.32 -12.34 2.42
CA PHE A 256 -1.08 -13.06 2.73
C PHE A 256 -0.81 -13.01 4.22
N THR A 257 -0.28 -14.11 4.76
CA THR A 257 0.21 -14.17 6.13
C THR A 257 1.71 -13.84 6.17
N TYR A 258 2.18 -13.30 7.30
CA TYR A 258 3.62 -13.03 7.46
C TYR A 258 4.43 -14.32 7.42
N GLU A 259 3.94 -15.42 8.03
CA GLU A 259 4.61 -16.71 8.02
C GLU A 259 4.90 -17.20 6.60
N ARG A 260 3.93 -17.06 5.70
CA ARG A 260 4.11 -17.41 4.30
C ARG A 260 5.14 -16.53 3.62
N LEU A 261 5.01 -15.22 3.79
CA LEU A 261 5.93 -14.26 3.14
C LEU A 261 7.36 -14.41 3.67
N PHE A 262 7.55 -14.68 4.96
CA PHE A 262 8.86 -14.96 5.51
C PHE A 262 9.52 -16.17 4.85
N ALA A 263 8.76 -17.26 4.67
CA ALA A 263 9.26 -18.44 3.98
C ALA A 263 9.58 -18.14 2.50
N ASP A 264 8.74 -17.35 1.83
CA ASP A 264 8.94 -16.97 0.44
C ASP A 264 10.20 -16.08 0.27
N TRP A 265 10.45 -15.14 1.20
CA TRP A 265 11.64 -14.27 1.18
C TRP A 265 12.92 -15.01 1.62
N ASP A 266 12.83 -15.96 2.54
CA ASP A 266 13.97 -16.81 2.96
C ASP A 266 14.48 -17.69 1.80
N ALA A 267 13.59 -18.07 0.89
CA ALA A 267 13.92 -18.87 -0.30
C ALA A 267 14.68 -18.09 -1.40
N GLU A 268 14.73 -16.76 -1.33
CA GLU A 268 15.39 -15.90 -2.35
C GLU A 268 16.86 -15.60 -2.02
N ASP A 269 17.40 -16.15 -0.95
CA ASP A 269 18.83 -16.10 -0.55
C ASP A 269 19.41 -14.66 -0.43
N TYR A 270 18.59 -13.70 -0.04
CA TYR A 270 19.09 -12.35 0.28
C TYR A 270 19.88 -12.37 1.59
N SER A 271 20.93 -11.52 1.68
CA SER A 271 21.68 -11.35 2.93
C SER A 271 20.77 -10.77 4.03
N GLN A 272 21.11 -11.05 5.30
CA GLN A 272 20.40 -10.49 6.44
C GLN A 272 20.33 -8.96 6.37
N GLU A 273 21.41 -8.28 5.94
CA GLU A 273 21.44 -6.83 5.78
C GLU A 273 20.34 -6.34 4.81
N ILE A 274 20.18 -7.01 3.67
CA ILE A 274 19.17 -6.64 2.67
C ILE A 274 17.76 -6.91 3.21
N LEU A 275 17.52 -8.05 3.86
CA LEU A 275 16.23 -8.35 4.46
C LEU A 275 15.86 -7.36 5.56
N GLU A 276 16.80 -6.97 6.42
CA GLU A 276 16.56 -5.92 7.43
C GLU A 276 16.22 -4.57 6.80
N LYS A 277 16.86 -4.20 5.68
CA LYS A 277 16.53 -2.98 4.93
C LYS A 277 15.12 -3.04 4.37
N VAL A 278 14.77 -4.11 3.68
CA VAL A 278 13.46 -4.29 3.06
C VAL A 278 12.36 -4.34 4.13
N PHE A 279 12.54 -5.12 5.19
CA PHE A 279 11.49 -5.39 6.16
C PHE A 279 11.23 -4.26 7.15
N TYR A 280 12.23 -3.41 7.47
CA TYR A 280 11.97 -2.33 8.41
C TYR A 280 12.87 -1.09 8.27
N LYS A 281 14.19 -1.23 7.98
CA LYS A 281 15.12 -0.08 8.07
C LYS A 281 14.79 1.02 7.07
N ASN A 282 14.45 0.67 5.82
CA ASN A 282 14.12 1.64 4.79
C ASN A 282 12.83 2.39 5.13
N ALA A 283 11.83 1.68 5.65
CA ALA A 283 10.57 2.30 6.08
C ALA A 283 10.79 3.22 7.29
N GLU A 284 11.56 2.78 8.29
CA GLU A 284 11.90 3.62 9.45
C GLU A 284 12.63 4.90 9.00
N ALA A 285 13.60 4.80 8.11
CA ALA A 285 14.33 5.95 7.56
C ALA A 285 13.42 6.87 6.75
N PHE A 286 12.52 6.30 5.93
CA PHE A 286 11.56 7.06 5.14
C PHE A 286 10.63 7.89 6.05
N PHE A 287 9.98 7.25 7.01
CA PHE A 287 9.03 7.93 7.90
C PHE A 287 9.69 8.86 8.93
N ALA A 288 10.94 8.61 9.34
CA ALA A 288 11.70 9.55 10.16
C ALA A 288 11.98 10.88 9.42
N SER A 289 11.93 10.89 8.09
CA SER A 289 12.11 12.07 7.25
C SER A 289 10.81 12.84 6.99
N ILE A 290 9.68 12.35 7.50
CA ILE A 290 8.35 12.97 7.37
C ILE A 290 8.01 13.69 8.69
N LYS A 291 7.58 14.92 8.56
CA LYS A 291 7.10 15.69 9.72
C LYS A 291 5.58 15.49 9.83
N PHE A 292 5.15 14.69 10.80
CA PHE A 292 3.74 14.54 11.15
C PHE A 292 3.32 15.58 12.18
#